data_f9520100227089f2321ac4d7b72abeeb
#
_entry.id   f9520100227089f2321ac4d7b72abeeb
#
_cell.length_a   1.000
_cell.length_b   1.000
_cell.length_c   1.000
_cell.angle_alpha   90.00
_cell.angle_beta   90.00
_cell.angle_gamma   90.00
#
_symmetry.space_group_name_H-M   'P 1'
#
loop_
_entity.id
_entity.type
_entity.pdbx_description
1 polymer ?
#
loop_
_entity_poly.entity_id
_entity_poly.type
_entity_poly.pdbx_seq_one_letter_code
_entity_poly.pdbx_strand_id
1 'polypeptide(L)'
;LIGFSGSPWTLACYMVEGGSSSDYRAVKTLMYSRPDLMHRILDINARSVAAYLNAQIDAGAQAVMVFDSWGGVLADGKFQEFSLAYTEQVLGQLKRTGPDGADIPRIVFTKGGGLWLTQMNLLDCDVLGVDWTVNLGAARASLWMHGEGKTLQGNLDPNVLFAPPEKVAAEARAVLDSFGTPHTGEGRGATHIFNLGHGISQFTPPEHVTVLVEAVHSHSRAMREAAAS
;
A
#
# COMPACT_ATOMS: atom_id res chain seq x y z
N LEU A 1 13.46 -8.33 -4.54
CA LEU A 1 12.49 -9.06 -3.70
C LEU A 1 11.86 -8.10 -2.69
N ILE A 2 10.52 -8.11 -2.58
CA ILE A 2 9.78 -7.33 -1.57
C ILE A 2 9.36 -8.30 -0.46
N GLY A 3 9.86 -8.07 0.75
CA GLY A 3 9.37 -8.70 1.97
C GLY A 3 8.06 -8.05 2.42
N PHE A 4 7.19 -8.77 3.11
CA PHE A 4 5.91 -8.18 3.53
C PHE A 4 5.33 -8.82 4.79
N SER A 5 4.43 -8.08 5.43
CA SER A 5 3.58 -8.55 6.53
C SER A 5 2.26 -7.80 6.54
N GLY A 6 1.23 -8.43 7.10
CA GLY A 6 0.01 -7.72 7.49
C GLY A 6 0.30 -6.66 8.54
N SER A 7 -0.49 -5.59 8.57
CA SER A 7 -0.44 -4.58 9.62
C SER A 7 -0.84 -5.17 10.98
N PRO A 8 -0.45 -4.56 12.09
CA PRO A 8 -0.90 -4.99 13.43
C PRO A 8 -2.42 -5.09 13.54
N TRP A 9 -3.17 -4.15 12.94
CA TRP A 9 -4.64 -4.18 12.90
C TRP A 9 -5.19 -5.33 12.09
N THR A 10 -4.69 -5.53 10.86
CA THR A 10 -5.09 -6.65 10.00
C THR A 10 -4.88 -8.00 10.70
N LEU A 11 -3.73 -8.18 11.36
CA LEU A 11 -3.45 -9.40 12.14
C LEU A 11 -4.40 -9.55 13.33
N ALA A 12 -4.68 -8.46 14.06
CA ALA A 12 -5.64 -8.47 15.18
C ALA A 12 -7.05 -8.86 14.71
N CYS A 13 -7.47 -8.40 13.54
CA CYS A 13 -8.74 -8.82 12.95
C CYS A 13 -8.78 -10.33 12.74
N TYR A 14 -7.78 -10.93 12.09
CA TYR A 14 -7.72 -12.39 11.91
C TYR A 14 -7.71 -13.15 13.23
N MET A 15 -6.94 -12.67 14.22
CA MET A 15 -6.82 -13.32 15.53
C MET A 15 -8.15 -13.31 16.29
N VAL A 16 -8.87 -12.18 16.29
CA VAL A 16 -10.09 -12.01 17.10
C VAL A 16 -11.32 -12.57 16.39
N GLU A 17 -11.41 -12.43 15.05
CA GLU A 17 -12.53 -13.00 14.27
C GLU A 17 -12.36 -14.52 14.05
N GLY A 18 -11.14 -15.05 14.18
CA GLY A 18 -10.82 -16.46 13.89
C GLY A 18 -10.73 -16.80 12.40
N GLY A 19 -10.71 -15.79 11.54
CA GLY A 19 -10.65 -15.91 10.07
C GLY A 19 -11.02 -14.61 9.37
N SER A 20 -11.43 -14.70 8.11
CA SER A 20 -11.99 -13.56 7.39
C SER A 20 -13.38 -13.20 7.92
N SER A 21 -13.69 -11.90 7.99
CA SER A 21 -14.98 -11.40 8.44
C SER A 21 -15.53 -10.38 7.45
N SER A 22 -16.86 -10.32 7.32
CA SER A 22 -17.54 -9.31 6.50
C SER A 22 -18.04 -8.11 7.32
N ASP A 23 -18.28 -8.28 8.61
CA ASP A 23 -18.83 -7.26 9.50
C ASP A 23 -17.88 -6.81 10.63
N TYR A 24 -16.79 -7.56 10.86
CA TYR A 24 -15.78 -7.26 11.87
C TYR A 24 -16.37 -7.09 13.29
N ARG A 25 -17.43 -7.81 13.59
CA ARG A 25 -18.22 -7.63 14.80
C ARG A 25 -17.42 -7.93 16.06
N ALA A 26 -16.71 -9.06 16.10
CA ALA A 26 -15.96 -9.47 17.29
C ALA A 26 -14.81 -8.50 17.58
N VAL A 27 -14.00 -8.17 16.59
CA VAL A 27 -12.84 -7.27 16.76
C VAL A 27 -13.27 -5.85 17.11
N LYS A 28 -14.32 -5.31 16.48
CA LYS A 28 -14.85 -3.97 16.80
C LYS A 28 -15.53 -3.95 18.17
N THR A 29 -16.23 -4.99 18.56
CA THR A 29 -16.80 -5.11 19.91
C THR A 29 -15.68 -5.10 20.95
N LEU A 30 -14.61 -5.87 20.75
CA LEU A 30 -13.44 -5.86 21.64
C LEU A 30 -12.79 -4.48 21.70
N MET A 31 -12.57 -3.85 20.54
CA MET A 31 -11.96 -2.52 20.42
C MET A 31 -12.72 -1.45 21.22
N TYR A 32 -14.05 -1.46 21.16
CA TYR A 32 -14.88 -0.47 21.87
C TYR A 32 -15.11 -0.83 23.34
N SER A 33 -15.24 -2.12 23.68
CA SER A 33 -15.56 -2.55 25.04
C SER A 33 -14.33 -2.71 25.94
N ARG A 34 -13.19 -3.09 25.36
CA ARG A 34 -11.93 -3.34 26.04
C ARG A 34 -10.75 -2.80 25.23
N PRO A 35 -10.69 -1.47 25.03
CA PRO A 35 -9.59 -0.86 24.27
C PRO A 35 -8.21 -1.19 24.88
N ASP A 36 -8.12 -1.36 26.19
CA ASP A 36 -6.91 -1.80 26.89
C ASP A 36 -6.37 -3.15 26.36
N LEU A 37 -7.25 -4.12 26.13
CA LEU A 37 -6.86 -5.41 25.55
C LEU A 37 -6.52 -5.30 24.07
N MET A 38 -7.27 -4.49 23.34
CA MET A 38 -6.96 -4.26 21.91
C MET A 38 -5.59 -3.61 21.75
N HIS A 39 -5.27 -2.58 22.52
CA HIS A 39 -3.95 -1.95 22.50
C HIS A 39 -2.84 -2.96 22.83
N ARG A 40 -3.07 -3.86 23.78
CA ARG A 40 -2.10 -4.92 24.11
C ARG A 40 -1.86 -5.89 22.96
N ILE A 41 -2.93 -6.32 22.27
CA ILE A 41 -2.83 -7.18 21.07
C ILE A 41 -2.03 -6.47 19.99
N LEU A 42 -2.37 -5.20 19.71
CA LEU A 42 -1.74 -4.42 18.66
C LEU A 42 -0.25 -4.14 18.94
N ASP A 43 0.11 -3.87 20.20
CA ASP A 43 1.52 -3.70 20.59
C ASP A 43 2.33 -4.99 20.39
N ILE A 44 1.78 -6.15 20.79
CA ILE A 44 2.42 -7.44 20.55
C ILE A 44 2.58 -7.69 19.05
N ASN A 45 1.53 -7.44 18.27
CA ASN A 45 1.58 -7.60 16.82
C ASN A 45 2.61 -6.64 16.18
N ALA A 46 2.66 -5.38 16.61
CA ALA A 46 3.60 -4.41 16.06
C ALA A 46 5.07 -4.85 16.28
N ARG A 47 5.40 -5.29 17.48
CA ARG A 47 6.74 -5.84 17.78
C ARG A 47 7.05 -7.11 16.97
N SER A 48 6.07 -8.01 16.83
CA SER A 48 6.23 -9.24 16.07
C SER A 48 6.40 -8.98 14.57
N VAL A 49 5.61 -8.06 14.00
CA VAL A 49 5.72 -7.64 12.60
C VAL A 49 7.08 -6.99 12.33
N ALA A 50 7.52 -6.09 13.23
CA ALA A 50 8.83 -5.46 13.08
C ALA A 50 9.98 -6.48 13.13
N ALA A 51 9.94 -7.43 14.06
CA ALA A 51 10.93 -8.50 14.14
C ALA A 51 10.92 -9.39 12.89
N TYR A 52 9.74 -9.75 12.39
CA TYR A 52 9.57 -10.55 11.18
C TYR A 52 10.08 -9.85 9.92
N LEU A 53 9.75 -8.58 9.73
CA LEU A 53 10.22 -7.80 8.59
C LEU A 53 11.74 -7.57 8.66
N ASN A 54 12.31 -7.33 9.83
CA ASN A 54 13.75 -7.23 10.01
C ASN A 54 14.48 -8.54 9.67
N ALA A 55 13.89 -9.69 10.02
CA ALA A 55 14.43 -10.99 9.61
C ALA A 55 14.39 -11.20 8.09
N GLN A 56 13.36 -10.68 7.42
CA GLN A 56 13.29 -10.70 5.94
C GLN A 56 14.36 -9.78 5.32
N ILE A 57 14.63 -8.60 5.90
CA ILE A 57 15.72 -7.73 5.47
C ILE A 57 17.06 -8.44 5.63
N ASP A 58 17.30 -9.08 6.76
CA ASP A 58 18.53 -9.84 7.02
C ASP A 58 18.70 -11.03 6.05
N ALA A 59 17.60 -11.58 5.58
CA ALA A 59 17.58 -12.64 4.57
C ALA A 59 17.69 -12.13 3.11
N GLY A 60 17.83 -10.81 2.90
CA GLY A 60 18.08 -10.21 1.59
C GLY A 60 16.84 -9.61 0.90
N ALA A 61 15.77 -9.30 1.63
CA ALA A 61 14.69 -8.50 1.06
C ALA A 61 15.21 -7.09 0.72
N GLN A 62 14.89 -6.63 -0.49
CA GLN A 62 15.37 -5.35 -1.04
C GLN A 62 14.40 -4.19 -0.79
N ALA A 63 13.20 -4.48 -0.33
CA ALA A 63 12.19 -3.55 0.16
C ALA A 63 11.27 -4.31 1.12
N VAL A 64 10.53 -3.60 1.97
CA VAL A 64 9.53 -4.22 2.83
C VAL A 64 8.20 -3.49 2.77
N MET A 65 7.11 -4.24 2.93
CA MET A 65 5.75 -3.72 2.84
C MET A 65 4.92 -4.14 4.05
N VAL A 66 4.26 -3.15 4.67
CA VAL A 66 3.17 -3.38 5.63
C VAL A 66 1.85 -3.15 4.92
N PHE A 67 1.00 -4.17 4.83
CA PHE A 67 -0.30 -4.03 4.19
C PHE A 67 -1.44 -4.13 5.21
N ASP A 68 -2.29 -3.10 5.22
CA ASP A 68 -3.48 -3.04 6.05
C ASP A 68 -4.74 -3.29 5.21
N SER A 69 -5.08 -4.55 5.03
CA SER A 69 -6.23 -4.96 4.22
C SER A 69 -7.57 -4.49 4.80
N TRP A 70 -7.59 -4.16 6.10
CA TRP A 70 -8.84 -3.82 6.80
C TRP A 70 -8.81 -2.52 7.57
N GLY A 71 -7.83 -1.65 7.33
CA GLY A 71 -7.79 -0.32 7.92
C GLY A 71 -8.99 0.53 7.54
N GLY A 72 -9.46 0.42 6.29
CA GLY A 72 -10.59 1.16 5.77
C GLY A 72 -11.96 0.82 6.38
N VAL A 73 -12.05 -0.23 7.22
CA VAL A 73 -13.31 -0.53 7.94
C VAL A 73 -13.41 0.23 9.28
N LEU A 74 -12.35 0.91 9.69
CA LEU A 74 -12.33 1.71 10.90
C LEU A 74 -13.03 3.06 10.69
N ALA A 75 -13.63 3.57 11.75
CA ALA A 75 -14.14 4.94 11.78
C ALA A 75 -12.97 5.94 11.87
N ASP A 76 -13.23 7.18 11.47
CA ASP A 76 -12.30 8.28 11.71
C ASP A 76 -11.95 8.40 13.20
N GLY A 77 -10.71 8.75 13.51
CA GLY A 77 -10.13 8.68 14.85
C GLY A 77 -9.77 7.25 15.28
N LYS A 78 -10.53 6.24 14.91
CA LYS A 78 -10.20 4.84 15.23
C LYS A 78 -9.16 4.26 14.29
N PHE A 79 -9.14 4.70 13.04
CA PHE A 79 -8.04 4.39 12.13
C PHE A 79 -6.70 4.91 12.68
N GLN A 80 -6.67 6.16 13.12
CA GLN A 80 -5.47 6.75 13.70
C GLN A 80 -5.01 6.00 14.96
N GLU A 81 -5.95 5.69 15.86
CA GLU A 81 -5.67 5.08 17.16
C GLU A 81 -5.25 3.60 17.05
N PHE A 82 -5.95 2.80 16.23
CA PHE A 82 -5.80 1.34 16.23
C PHE A 82 -5.08 0.77 15.01
N SER A 83 -4.90 1.55 13.94
CA SER A 83 -4.16 1.12 12.76
C SER A 83 -2.89 1.96 12.54
N LEU A 84 -3.05 3.28 12.33
CA LEU A 84 -1.95 4.15 11.92
C LEU A 84 -0.84 4.21 12.96
N ALA A 85 -1.18 4.40 14.24
CA ALA A 85 -0.22 4.48 15.34
C ALA A 85 0.64 3.20 15.47
N TYR A 86 0.05 2.03 15.27
CA TYR A 86 0.79 0.76 15.33
C TYR A 86 1.57 0.47 14.06
N THR A 87 1.14 0.96 12.91
CA THR A 87 1.94 0.95 11.68
C THR A 87 3.18 1.83 11.85
N GLU A 88 3.03 3.02 12.43
CA GLU A 88 4.15 3.91 12.78
C GLU A 88 5.13 3.23 13.75
N GLN A 89 4.61 2.53 14.78
CA GLN A 89 5.42 1.76 15.72
C GLN A 89 6.22 0.65 15.01
N VAL A 90 5.66 -0.04 14.03
CA VAL A 90 6.39 -1.00 13.20
C VAL A 90 7.52 -0.30 12.45
N LEU A 91 7.20 0.77 11.70
CA LEU A 91 8.15 1.50 10.87
C LEU A 91 9.35 2.03 11.69
N GLY A 92 9.08 2.53 12.89
CA GLY A 92 10.14 3.03 13.81
C GLY A 92 11.12 1.96 14.30
N GLN A 93 10.79 0.67 14.15
CA GLN A 93 11.63 -0.47 14.55
C GLN A 93 12.29 -1.16 13.35
N LEU A 94 11.99 -0.77 12.10
CA LEU A 94 12.56 -1.38 10.91
C LEU A 94 13.98 -0.88 10.62
N LYS A 95 14.84 -1.79 10.21
CA LYS A 95 16.14 -1.46 9.65
C LYS A 95 15.98 -0.62 8.38
N ARG A 96 16.88 0.34 8.20
CA ARG A 96 16.92 1.19 7.01
C ARG A 96 17.89 0.68 5.95
N THR A 97 18.79 -0.22 6.33
CA THR A 97 19.83 -0.77 5.45
C THR A 97 19.84 -2.28 5.51
N GLY A 98 20.09 -2.90 4.37
CA GLY A 98 20.28 -4.33 4.23
C GLY A 98 21.70 -4.80 4.60
N PRO A 99 21.96 -6.11 4.56
CA PRO A 99 23.28 -6.67 4.86
C PRO A 99 24.40 -6.20 3.92
N ASP A 100 24.05 -5.79 2.71
CA ASP A 100 24.95 -5.23 1.69
C ASP A 100 25.15 -3.71 1.81
N GLY A 101 24.55 -3.08 2.81
CA GLY A 101 24.58 -1.64 3.02
C GLY A 101 23.62 -0.83 2.14
N ALA A 102 22.82 -1.48 1.29
CA ALA A 102 21.83 -0.80 0.46
C ALA A 102 20.63 -0.32 1.31
N ASP A 103 20.05 0.82 0.93
CA ASP A 103 18.82 1.31 1.55
C ASP A 103 17.65 0.36 1.29
N ILE A 104 16.82 0.16 2.30
CA ILE A 104 15.61 -0.67 2.25
C ILE A 104 14.38 0.23 2.24
N PRO A 105 13.76 0.47 1.08
CA PRO A 105 12.51 1.21 0.99
C PRO A 105 11.38 0.51 1.76
N ARG A 106 10.56 1.32 2.43
CA ARG A 106 9.43 0.87 3.23
C ARG A 106 8.13 1.32 2.58
N ILE A 107 7.26 0.38 2.34
CA ILE A 107 5.97 0.55 1.67
C ILE A 107 4.86 0.37 2.71
N VAL A 108 3.91 1.28 2.75
CA VAL A 108 2.69 1.16 3.54
C VAL A 108 1.49 1.17 2.62
N PHE A 109 0.61 0.21 2.77
CA PHE A 109 -0.66 0.11 2.04
C PHE A 109 -1.83 -0.02 3.00
N THR A 110 -2.91 0.72 2.75
CA THR A 110 -4.19 0.54 3.44
C THR A 110 -5.32 0.48 2.44
N LYS A 111 -6.06 -0.63 2.41
CA LYS A 111 -7.29 -0.73 1.61
C LYS A 111 -8.38 0.16 2.24
N GLY A 112 -9.00 1.00 1.43
CA GLY A 112 -9.94 2.01 1.91
C GLY A 112 -9.29 3.18 2.64
N GLY A 113 -7.95 3.30 2.59
CA GLY A 113 -7.19 4.34 3.29
C GLY A 113 -7.18 5.71 2.63
N GLY A 114 -7.83 5.87 1.48
CA GLY A 114 -7.80 7.11 0.70
C GLY A 114 -8.26 8.36 1.46
N LEU A 115 -9.18 8.22 2.42
CA LEU A 115 -9.64 9.32 3.28
C LEU A 115 -8.55 9.85 4.22
N TRP A 116 -7.56 9.03 4.57
CA TRP A 116 -6.48 9.35 5.51
C TRP A 116 -5.11 9.45 4.85
N LEU A 117 -5.09 9.60 3.53
CA LEU A 117 -3.85 9.60 2.75
C LEU A 117 -2.86 10.67 3.20
N THR A 118 -3.35 11.87 3.56
CA THR A 118 -2.50 12.96 4.10
C THR A 118 -1.88 12.61 5.45
N GLN A 119 -2.59 11.88 6.32
CA GLN A 119 -2.06 11.41 7.59
C GLN A 119 -1.05 10.26 7.38
N MET A 120 -1.34 9.35 6.44
CA MET A 120 -0.39 8.30 6.06
C MET A 120 0.89 8.88 5.45
N ASN A 121 0.82 10.04 4.79
CA ASN A 121 2.00 10.75 4.26
C ASN A 121 2.97 11.22 5.35
N LEU A 122 2.53 11.35 6.60
CA LEU A 122 3.38 11.71 7.73
C LEU A 122 4.18 10.52 8.27
N LEU A 123 3.82 9.29 7.92
CA LEU A 123 4.55 8.09 8.32
C LEU A 123 5.98 8.10 7.76
N ASP A 124 6.91 7.52 8.51
CA ASP A 124 8.29 7.34 8.07
C ASP A 124 8.42 6.15 7.09
N CYS A 125 7.83 6.31 5.90
CA CYS A 125 7.89 5.36 4.78
C CYS A 125 8.22 6.08 3.48
N ASP A 126 8.64 5.32 2.47
CA ASP A 126 9.10 5.85 1.18
C ASP A 126 7.99 5.77 0.12
N VAL A 127 7.07 4.82 0.28
CA VAL A 127 6.01 4.53 -0.69
C VAL A 127 4.67 4.38 0.02
N LEU A 128 3.63 5.00 -0.54
CA LEU A 128 2.24 4.81 -0.15
C LEU A 128 1.51 3.99 -1.21
N GLY A 129 1.08 2.80 -0.83
CA GLY A 129 0.18 1.99 -1.63
C GLY A 129 -1.27 2.45 -1.47
N VAL A 130 -1.98 2.57 -2.58
CA VAL A 130 -3.38 2.99 -2.63
C VAL A 130 -4.22 1.99 -3.42
N ASP A 131 -5.46 1.80 -3.02
CA ASP A 131 -6.39 0.94 -3.73
C ASP A 131 -7.10 1.68 -4.88
N TRP A 132 -7.91 0.95 -5.64
CA TRP A 132 -8.59 1.44 -6.85
C TRP A 132 -9.67 2.50 -6.59
N THR A 133 -10.02 2.79 -5.34
CA THR A 133 -11.00 3.85 -5.00
C THR A 133 -10.39 5.24 -5.03
N VAL A 134 -9.07 5.33 -5.09
CA VAL A 134 -8.31 6.58 -5.08
C VAL A 134 -7.99 7.03 -6.49
N ASN A 135 -8.27 8.28 -6.85
CA ASN A 135 -7.75 8.89 -8.06
C ASN A 135 -6.27 9.27 -7.86
N LEU A 136 -5.36 8.66 -8.63
CA LEU A 136 -3.91 8.85 -8.46
C LEU A 136 -3.44 10.28 -8.71
N GLY A 137 -4.02 10.95 -9.69
CA GLY A 137 -3.67 12.35 -9.97
C GLY A 137 -4.08 13.30 -8.84
N ALA A 138 -5.27 13.10 -8.28
CA ALA A 138 -5.73 13.86 -7.12
C ALA A 138 -4.91 13.55 -5.86
N ALA A 139 -4.57 12.27 -5.64
CA ALA A 139 -3.70 11.84 -4.56
C ALA A 139 -2.31 12.49 -4.66
N ARG A 140 -1.68 12.43 -5.83
CA ARG A 140 -0.40 13.06 -6.12
C ARG A 140 -0.43 14.56 -5.81
N ALA A 141 -1.44 15.28 -6.30
CA ALA A 141 -1.59 16.71 -6.08
C ALA A 141 -1.78 17.03 -4.58
N SER A 142 -2.61 16.26 -3.88
CA SER A 142 -2.85 16.44 -2.44
C SER A 142 -1.59 16.24 -1.61
N LEU A 143 -0.83 15.16 -1.87
CA LEU A 143 0.40 14.89 -1.14
C LEU A 143 1.46 15.97 -1.39
N TRP A 144 1.55 16.48 -2.62
CA TRP A 144 2.47 17.55 -2.95
C TRP A 144 2.16 18.87 -2.22
N MET A 145 0.88 19.19 -2.02
CA MET A 145 0.47 20.38 -1.28
C MET A 145 0.76 20.30 0.23
N HIS A 146 0.90 19.09 0.77
CA HIS A 146 1.08 18.85 2.21
C HIS A 146 2.50 18.39 2.57
N GLY A 147 3.48 18.61 1.72
CA GLY A 147 4.87 18.27 1.97
C GLY A 147 5.59 17.68 0.76
N GLU A 148 6.71 16.99 0.98
CA GLU A 148 7.39 16.24 -0.06
C GLU A 148 6.55 15.00 -0.42
N GLY A 149 6.06 14.96 -1.66
CA GLY A 149 5.23 13.85 -2.13
C GLY A 149 6.01 12.54 -2.16
N LYS A 150 5.45 11.51 -1.51
CA LYS A 150 6.00 10.14 -1.55
C LYS A 150 5.70 9.49 -2.89
N THR A 151 6.45 8.43 -3.20
CA THR A 151 6.08 7.50 -4.27
C THR A 151 4.71 6.90 -4.02
N LEU A 152 3.83 6.92 -5.03
CA LEU A 152 2.53 6.22 -4.97
C LEU A 152 2.65 4.87 -5.67
N GLN A 153 2.10 3.82 -5.03
CA GLN A 153 2.00 2.48 -5.60
C GLN A 153 0.52 2.11 -5.78
N GLY A 154 0.16 1.67 -6.97
CA GLY A 154 -1.20 1.24 -7.29
C GLY A 154 -1.57 1.59 -8.73
N ASN A 155 -2.85 1.57 -9.11
CA ASN A 155 -3.98 1.17 -8.26
C ASN A 155 -5.13 0.59 -9.12
N LEU A 156 -4.75 -0.20 -10.14
CA LEU A 156 -5.76 -0.79 -11.01
C LEU A 156 -6.71 -1.70 -10.20
N ASP A 157 -8.03 -1.59 -10.46
CA ASP A 157 -9.00 -2.54 -9.91
C ASP A 157 -8.67 -3.97 -10.39
N PRO A 158 -8.40 -4.92 -9.47
CA PRO A 158 -8.07 -6.29 -9.84
C PRO A 158 -9.15 -6.98 -10.69
N ASN A 159 -10.41 -6.58 -10.55
CA ASN A 159 -11.52 -7.15 -11.31
C ASN A 159 -11.52 -6.75 -12.79
N VAL A 160 -10.78 -5.72 -13.18
CA VAL A 160 -10.53 -5.38 -14.59
C VAL A 160 -9.90 -6.55 -15.35
N LEU A 161 -9.12 -7.40 -14.66
CA LEU A 161 -8.49 -8.56 -15.25
C LEU A 161 -9.47 -9.67 -15.70
N PHE A 162 -10.75 -9.56 -15.38
CA PHE A 162 -11.80 -10.42 -15.93
C PHE A 162 -12.42 -9.87 -17.21
N ALA A 163 -12.11 -8.63 -17.58
CA ALA A 163 -12.62 -8.00 -18.79
C ALA A 163 -11.84 -8.46 -20.04
N PRO A 164 -12.36 -8.21 -21.26
CA PRO A 164 -11.61 -8.45 -22.48
C PRO A 164 -10.23 -7.77 -22.51
N PRO A 165 -9.23 -8.35 -23.18
CA PRO A 165 -7.85 -7.85 -23.20
C PRO A 165 -7.70 -6.37 -23.56
N GLU A 166 -8.48 -5.91 -24.54
CA GLU A 166 -8.48 -4.50 -24.97
C GLU A 166 -8.95 -3.55 -23.84
N LYS A 167 -9.89 -4.02 -22.99
CA LYS A 167 -10.37 -3.26 -21.85
C LYS A 167 -9.33 -3.24 -20.73
N VAL A 168 -8.67 -4.37 -20.45
CA VAL A 168 -7.55 -4.43 -19.52
C VAL A 168 -6.47 -3.42 -19.89
N ALA A 169 -6.07 -3.39 -21.17
CA ALA A 169 -5.08 -2.44 -21.66
C ALA A 169 -5.54 -0.98 -21.59
N ALA A 170 -6.82 -0.71 -21.82
CA ALA A 170 -7.38 0.64 -21.75
C ALA A 170 -7.39 1.16 -20.29
N GLU A 171 -7.82 0.35 -19.33
CA GLU A 171 -7.84 0.73 -17.92
C GLU A 171 -6.41 0.90 -17.34
N ALA A 172 -5.46 0.06 -17.77
CA ALA A 172 -4.06 0.25 -17.39
C ALA A 172 -3.51 1.61 -17.85
N ARG A 173 -3.82 2.00 -19.10
CA ARG A 173 -3.45 3.34 -19.61
C ARG A 173 -4.14 4.45 -18.83
N ALA A 174 -5.42 4.31 -18.52
CA ALA A 174 -6.16 5.32 -17.75
C ALA A 174 -5.55 5.56 -16.34
N VAL A 175 -5.07 4.52 -15.67
CA VAL A 175 -4.36 4.64 -14.40
C VAL A 175 -3.05 5.42 -14.57
N LEU A 176 -2.26 5.12 -15.60
CA LEU A 176 -1.01 5.83 -15.90
C LEU A 176 -1.26 7.30 -16.26
N ASP A 177 -2.27 7.58 -17.09
CA ASP A 177 -2.65 8.92 -17.50
C ASP A 177 -3.18 9.74 -16.31
N SER A 178 -3.93 9.11 -15.39
CA SER A 178 -4.40 9.74 -14.16
C SER A 178 -3.25 10.20 -13.27
N PHE A 179 -2.20 9.39 -13.11
CA PHE A 179 -1.01 9.81 -12.38
C PHE A 179 -0.24 10.89 -13.11
N GLY A 180 -0.16 10.80 -14.43
CA GLY A 180 0.61 11.68 -15.29
C GLY A 180 2.11 11.34 -15.34
N THR A 181 2.89 12.19 -15.99
CA THR A 181 4.34 11.99 -16.13
C THR A 181 5.03 12.20 -14.79
N PRO A 182 5.91 11.27 -14.35
CA PRO A 182 6.74 11.48 -13.18
C PRO A 182 7.65 12.70 -13.35
N HIS A 183 7.87 13.43 -12.27
CA HIS A 183 8.81 14.55 -12.30
C HIS A 183 10.24 14.00 -12.45
N THR A 184 10.97 14.48 -13.46
CA THR A 184 12.35 14.08 -13.76
C THR A 184 13.40 15.10 -13.34
N GLY A 185 13.00 16.22 -12.68
CA GLY A 185 13.91 17.26 -12.20
C GLY A 185 14.65 16.90 -10.91
N GLU A 186 15.73 17.65 -10.62
CA GLU A 186 16.42 17.58 -9.33
C GLU A 186 15.44 17.96 -8.21
N GLY A 187 15.11 16.99 -7.38
CA GLY A 187 14.14 17.09 -6.30
C GLY A 187 13.31 15.81 -6.19
N ARG A 188 12.85 15.48 -5.00
CA ARG A 188 11.98 14.33 -4.76
C ARG A 188 10.60 14.60 -5.37
N GLY A 189 10.48 14.38 -6.69
CA GLY A 189 9.18 14.38 -7.37
C GLY A 189 8.42 13.10 -7.03
N ALA A 190 7.10 13.18 -6.90
CA ALA A 190 6.27 12.00 -6.75
C ALA A 190 6.48 11.05 -7.93
N THR A 191 6.90 9.83 -7.64
CA THR A 191 7.07 8.74 -8.60
C THR A 191 5.93 7.74 -8.48
N HIS A 192 5.77 6.88 -9.49
CA HIS A 192 4.69 5.90 -9.54
C HIS A 192 5.24 4.49 -9.73
N ILE A 193 4.80 3.58 -8.87
CA ILE A 193 4.97 2.14 -9.04
C ILE A 193 3.61 1.60 -9.45
N PHE A 194 3.46 1.20 -10.71
CA PHE A 194 2.19 0.60 -11.16
C PHE A 194 1.97 -0.74 -10.45
N ASN A 195 0.76 -0.90 -9.90
CA ASN A 195 0.33 -2.13 -9.24
C ASN A 195 -1.19 -2.28 -9.35
N LEU A 196 -1.70 -3.48 -9.04
CA LEU A 196 -3.12 -3.65 -8.73
C LEU A 196 -3.42 -2.97 -7.39
N GLY A 197 -4.63 -2.47 -7.24
CA GLY A 197 -5.08 -1.84 -5.99
C GLY A 197 -5.32 -2.81 -4.84
N HIS A 198 -5.20 -4.12 -5.09
CA HIS A 198 -5.22 -5.22 -4.11
C HIS A 198 -4.74 -6.52 -4.75
N GLY A 199 -4.77 -7.62 -3.98
CA GLY A 199 -4.39 -8.94 -4.46
C GLY A 199 -5.21 -9.39 -5.67
N ILE A 200 -4.56 -10.13 -6.58
CA ILE A 200 -5.17 -10.71 -7.77
C ILE A 200 -6.09 -11.89 -7.39
N SER A 201 -7.18 -12.07 -8.12
CA SER A 201 -8.05 -13.23 -7.95
C SER A 201 -7.38 -14.51 -8.50
N GLN A 202 -7.58 -15.64 -7.82
CA GLN A 202 -7.16 -16.95 -8.29
C GLN A 202 -7.82 -17.38 -9.63
N PHE A 203 -8.92 -16.73 -10.00
CA PHE A 203 -9.65 -17.00 -11.26
C PHE A 203 -9.23 -16.09 -12.40
N THR A 204 -8.25 -15.22 -12.20
CA THR A 204 -7.74 -14.33 -13.25
C THR A 204 -7.05 -15.15 -14.35
N PRO A 205 -7.42 -14.96 -15.64
CA PRO A 205 -6.70 -15.59 -16.75
C PRO A 205 -5.25 -15.09 -16.78
N PRO A 206 -4.24 -15.97 -16.77
CA PRO A 206 -2.82 -15.55 -16.77
C PRO A 206 -2.45 -14.68 -17.99
N GLU A 207 -3.06 -14.93 -19.15
CA GLU A 207 -2.86 -14.15 -20.38
C GLU A 207 -3.28 -12.69 -20.23
N HIS A 208 -4.28 -12.39 -19.39
CA HIS A 208 -4.70 -11.00 -19.12
C HIS A 208 -3.66 -10.24 -18.28
N VAL A 209 -2.89 -10.94 -17.45
CA VAL A 209 -1.76 -10.35 -16.73
C VAL A 209 -0.64 -9.96 -17.72
N THR A 210 -0.39 -10.80 -18.75
CA THR A 210 0.56 -10.47 -19.81
C THR A 210 0.14 -9.20 -20.55
N VAL A 211 -1.13 -9.10 -20.95
CA VAL A 211 -1.70 -7.89 -21.59
C VAL A 211 -1.53 -6.66 -20.71
N LEU A 212 -1.81 -6.80 -19.41
CA LEU A 212 -1.62 -5.72 -18.45
C LEU A 212 -0.17 -5.23 -18.43
N VAL A 213 0.79 -6.13 -18.26
CA VAL A 213 2.23 -5.80 -18.18
C VAL A 213 2.71 -5.13 -19.46
N GLU A 214 2.32 -5.66 -20.62
CA GLU A 214 2.67 -5.08 -21.93
C GLU A 214 2.08 -3.68 -22.12
N ALA A 215 0.82 -3.47 -21.73
CA ALA A 215 0.16 -2.17 -21.80
C ALA A 215 0.84 -1.14 -20.89
N VAL A 216 1.19 -1.52 -19.66
CA VAL A 216 1.90 -0.64 -18.72
C VAL A 216 3.27 -0.26 -19.26
N HIS A 217 4.06 -1.23 -19.75
CA HIS A 217 5.41 -0.97 -20.26
C HIS A 217 5.40 -0.11 -21.52
N SER A 218 4.54 -0.41 -22.49
CA SER A 218 4.48 0.35 -23.74
C SER A 218 4.01 1.78 -23.52
N HIS A 219 2.91 1.96 -22.77
CA HIS A 219 2.34 3.28 -22.55
C HIS A 219 3.25 4.16 -21.69
N SER A 220 3.82 3.62 -20.60
CA SER A 220 4.73 4.38 -19.75
C SER A 220 6.03 4.81 -20.42
N ARG A 221 6.51 4.04 -21.43
CA ARG A 221 7.65 4.46 -22.27
C ARG A 221 7.26 5.62 -23.17
N ALA A 222 6.13 5.49 -23.90
CA ALA A 222 5.63 6.56 -24.76
C ALA A 222 5.40 7.88 -24.00
N MET A 223 4.83 7.82 -22.80
CA MET A 223 4.65 9.00 -21.96
C MET A 223 5.99 9.68 -21.59
N ARG A 224 7.03 8.91 -21.28
CA ARG A 224 8.36 9.46 -20.94
C ARG A 224 9.07 10.03 -22.17
N GLU A 225 8.97 9.39 -23.31
CA GLU A 225 9.52 9.90 -24.59
C GLU A 225 8.88 11.22 -24.98
N ALA A 226 7.55 11.33 -24.86
CA ALA A 226 6.81 12.55 -25.14
C ALA A 226 7.15 13.71 -24.17
N ALA A 227 7.53 13.39 -22.93
CA ALA A 227 7.90 14.41 -21.95
C ALA A 227 9.37 14.87 -22.07
N ALA A 228 10.21 14.13 -22.81
CA ALA A 228 11.62 14.46 -23.05
C ALA A 228 11.83 15.25 -24.34
N SER A 229 10.79 15.32 -25.22
CA SER A 229 10.77 16.07 -26.47
C SER A 229 10.27 17.49 -26.28
#